data_6f9d53df34d66a0710989eac90adedc6
#
_entry.id   6f9d53df34d66a0710989eac90adedc6
#
_cell.length_a   1.000
_cell.length_b   1.000
_cell.length_c   1.000
_cell.angle_alpha   90.00
_cell.angle_beta   90.00
_cell.angle_gamma   90.00
#
_symmetry.space_group_name_H-M   'P 1'
#
loop_
_entity.id
_entity.type
_entity.pdbx_description
1 polymer ?
#
loop_
_entity_poly.entity_id
_entity_poly.type
_entity_poly.pdbx_seq_one_letter_code
_entity_poly.pdbx_strand_id
1 'polypeptide(L)'
;MNGMLHALHWLESAVKDDNPYAEYLLGKTFLKGEDIERDTERAESLLRRSAEQGNKYAAYTLGKAYLDGDVLAQNIDEAVRLLNLSASKGFAPAQFILGRLLYKGEVVPKDIKKVAEWLDRAAAQKNPYAAYLAGKIYLTEDEVKDIQKAIRSFKIAAENGNDYAEYQLGKIYLYGKDVPRDTDTAMYYLQLAAEHGNQYAAQLIHSIRVNGNWTAAIASLRLLGHMARIIQNRLEDERRGRENSIDRKLRRKIEEKKQAQGLKQ
;
A
#
# COMPACT_ATOMS: atom_id res chain seq x y z
N MET A 1 29.02 14.35 22.05
CA MET A 1 28.68 15.76 21.71
C MET A 1 29.62 16.38 20.65
N ASN A 2 30.95 16.22 20.73
CA ASN A 2 31.85 16.86 19.74
C ASN A 2 31.64 16.43 18.28
N GLY A 3 31.35 15.14 18.00
CA GLY A 3 31.20 14.64 16.63
C GLY A 3 29.98 15.22 15.90
N MET A 4 28.85 15.41 16.59
CA MET A 4 27.64 16.00 16.02
C MET A 4 27.84 17.47 15.63
N LEU A 5 28.43 18.26 16.52
CA LEU A 5 28.73 19.67 16.25
C LEU A 5 29.67 19.83 15.05
N HIS A 6 30.66 18.96 14.92
CA HIS A 6 31.52 18.94 13.72
C HIS A 6 30.74 18.60 12.45
N ALA A 7 29.85 17.56 12.49
CA ALA A 7 29.04 17.19 11.35
C ALA A 7 28.12 18.33 10.89
N LEU A 8 27.46 19.01 11.85
CA LEU A 8 26.62 20.18 11.56
C LEU A 8 27.42 21.31 10.91
N HIS A 9 28.60 21.63 11.46
CA HIS A 9 29.47 22.64 10.88
C HIS A 9 29.88 22.32 9.43
N TRP A 10 30.24 21.05 9.15
CA TRP A 10 30.54 20.62 7.78
C TRP A 10 29.33 20.73 6.85
N LEU A 11 28.14 20.32 7.30
CA LEU A 11 26.91 20.45 6.52
C LEU A 11 26.59 21.92 6.26
N GLU A 12 26.71 22.79 7.26
CA GLU A 12 26.47 24.24 7.11
C GLU A 12 27.46 24.90 6.14
N SER A 13 28.72 24.47 6.14
CA SER A 13 29.68 24.93 5.16
C SER A 13 29.30 24.48 3.75
N ALA A 14 28.96 23.22 3.57
CA ALA A 14 28.55 22.69 2.27
C ALA A 14 27.23 23.30 1.74
N VAL A 15 26.32 23.70 2.65
CA VAL A 15 25.09 24.45 2.30
C VAL A 15 25.42 25.85 1.77
N LYS A 16 26.48 26.51 2.25
CA LYS A 16 26.93 27.79 1.72
C LYS A 16 27.48 27.67 0.28
N ASP A 17 27.97 26.46 -0.05
CA ASP A 17 28.44 26.12 -1.40
C ASP A 17 27.32 25.58 -2.29
N ASP A 18 26.03 25.78 -1.93
CA ASP A 18 24.84 25.35 -2.65
C ASP A 18 24.79 23.83 -2.94
N ASN A 19 25.34 23.00 -2.04
CA ASN A 19 25.33 21.55 -2.21
C ASN A 19 23.96 20.96 -1.87
N PRO A 20 23.22 20.39 -2.86
CA PRO A 20 21.86 19.89 -2.63
C PRO A 20 21.77 18.70 -1.69
N TYR A 21 22.83 17.91 -1.56
CA TYR A 21 22.84 16.79 -0.58
C TYR A 21 23.04 17.30 0.84
N ALA A 22 23.88 18.32 1.04
CA ALA A 22 24.06 18.96 2.33
C ALA A 22 22.76 19.64 2.78
N GLU A 23 22.10 20.36 1.89
CA GLU A 23 20.78 20.97 2.13
C GLU A 23 19.74 19.91 2.53
N TYR A 24 19.68 18.79 1.80
CA TYR A 24 18.81 17.69 2.12
C TYR A 24 19.09 17.10 3.51
N LEU A 25 20.36 16.81 3.80
CA LEU A 25 20.72 16.20 5.09
C LEU A 25 20.42 17.14 6.25
N LEU A 26 20.84 18.40 6.16
CA LEU A 26 20.61 19.39 7.20
C LEU A 26 19.11 19.68 7.36
N GLY A 27 18.37 19.85 6.28
CA GLY A 27 16.92 20.05 6.31
C GLY A 27 16.19 18.85 6.93
N LYS A 28 16.59 17.63 6.61
CA LYS A 28 16.04 16.42 7.23
C LYS A 28 16.34 16.33 8.72
N THR A 29 17.53 16.75 9.15
CA THR A 29 17.92 16.76 10.57
C THR A 29 17.08 17.76 11.36
N PHE A 30 16.88 18.99 10.84
CA PHE A 30 16.00 19.98 11.45
C PHE A 30 14.54 19.52 11.48
N LEU A 31 14.06 18.85 10.42
CA LEU A 31 12.69 18.35 10.34
C LEU A 31 12.41 17.28 11.41
N LYS A 32 13.38 16.38 11.66
CA LYS A 32 13.25 15.32 12.65
C LYS A 32 13.31 15.86 14.09
N GLY A 33 14.25 16.72 14.39
CA GLY A 33 14.46 17.27 15.73
C GLY A 33 14.90 16.22 16.77
N GLU A 34 15.59 15.15 16.32
CA GLU A 34 16.04 14.05 17.20
C GLU A 34 17.36 14.40 17.90
N ASP A 35 18.30 14.94 17.14
CA ASP A 35 19.67 15.20 17.54
C ASP A 35 19.95 16.71 17.77
N ILE A 36 19.11 17.55 17.22
CA ILE A 36 19.13 19.01 17.36
C ILE A 36 17.71 19.51 17.54
N GLU A 37 17.55 20.72 18.07
CA GLU A 37 16.25 21.35 18.18
C GLU A 37 15.57 21.45 16.81
N ARG A 38 14.29 21.08 16.78
CA ARG A 38 13.49 21.12 15.55
C ARG A 38 13.31 22.55 15.08
N ASP A 39 13.62 22.78 13.81
CA ASP A 39 13.38 24.04 13.12
C ASP A 39 12.66 23.76 11.80
N THR A 40 11.36 23.86 11.84
CA THR A 40 10.50 23.49 10.69
C THR A 40 10.63 24.47 9.53
N GLU A 41 10.82 25.76 9.80
CA GLU A 41 10.97 26.79 8.76
C GLU A 41 12.28 26.61 8.02
N ARG A 42 13.37 26.43 8.75
CA ARG A 42 14.68 26.18 8.18
C ARG A 42 14.73 24.84 7.45
N ALA A 43 14.09 23.80 8.00
CA ALA A 43 13.97 22.49 7.38
C ALA A 43 13.25 22.57 6.03
N GLU A 44 12.10 23.24 6.01
CA GLU A 44 11.32 23.43 4.78
C GLU A 44 12.10 24.18 3.72
N SER A 45 12.73 25.30 4.08
CA SER A 45 13.53 26.11 3.17
C SER A 45 14.68 25.31 2.52
N LEU A 46 15.45 24.57 3.34
CA LEU A 46 16.57 23.73 2.87
C LEU A 46 16.09 22.58 1.98
N LEU A 47 15.04 21.87 2.39
CA LEU A 47 14.50 20.75 1.61
C LEU A 47 13.91 21.24 0.28
N ARG A 48 13.24 22.38 0.25
CA ARG A 48 12.69 23.00 -0.96
C ARG A 48 13.78 23.36 -1.93
N ARG A 49 14.82 24.06 -1.49
CA ARG A 49 15.97 24.45 -2.31
C ARG A 49 16.70 23.23 -2.88
N SER A 50 16.93 22.22 -2.05
CA SER A 50 17.50 20.94 -2.47
C SER A 50 16.65 20.21 -3.52
N ALA A 51 15.31 20.19 -3.33
CA ALA A 51 14.38 19.58 -4.28
C ALA A 51 14.36 20.32 -5.63
N GLU A 52 14.39 21.64 -5.62
CA GLU A 52 14.45 22.48 -6.82
C GLU A 52 15.73 22.24 -7.62
N GLN A 53 16.84 21.93 -6.95
CA GLN A 53 18.08 21.49 -7.58
C GLN A 53 18.02 20.03 -8.07
N GLY A 54 16.88 19.37 -7.96
CA GLY A 54 16.62 18.03 -8.48
C GLY A 54 16.96 16.87 -7.53
N ASN A 55 17.19 17.16 -6.25
CA ASN A 55 17.42 16.12 -5.24
C ASN A 55 16.12 15.37 -4.94
N LYS A 56 16.02 14.13 -5.43
CA LYS A 56 14.84 13.29 -5.26
C LYS A 56 14.54 12.93 -3.80
N TYR A 57 15.54 12.87 -2.94
CA TYR A 57 15.36 12.56 -1.52
C TYR A 57 14.76 13.74 -0.77
N ALA A 58 15.18 14.97 -1.10
CA ALA A 58 14.59 16.17 -0.53
C ALA A 58 13.14 16.34 -0.98
N ALA A 59 12.87 16.17 -2.27
CA ALA A 59 11.52 16.22 -2.81
C ALA A 59 10.59 15.19 -2.16
N TYR A 60 11.06 13.96 -1.95
CA TYR A 60 10.30 12.92 -1.24
C TYR A 60 10.05 13.30 0.22
N THR A 61 11.09 13.73 0.93
CA THR A 61 11.00 14.02 2.36
C THR A 61 10.04 15.17 2.63
N LEU A 62 10.14 16.25 1.87
CA LEU A 62 9.26 17.40 1.99
C LEU A 62 7.83 17.08 1.53
N GLY A 63 7.68 16.37 0.41
CA GLY A 63 6.38 15.92 -0.08
C GLY A 63 5.65 15.01 0.91
N LYS A 64 6.40 14.12 1.58
CA LYS A 64 5.84 13.27 2.63
C LYS A 64 5.45 14.07 3.87
N ALA A 65 6.25 15.04 4.30
CA ALA A 65 5.94 15.90 5.43
C ALA A 65 4.65 16.73 5.21
N TYR A 66 4.44 17.26 4.00
CA TYR A 66 3.20 17.92 3.63
C TYR A 66 2.00 16.98 3.52
N LEU A 67 2.23 15.73 3.09
CA LEU A 67 1.15 14.74 3.01
C LEU A 67 0.67 14.29 4.38
N ASP A 68 1.61 14.01 5.29
CA ASP A 68 1.32 13.53 6.64
C ASP A 68 0.70 14.65 7.51
N GLY A 69 1.15 15.89 7.40
CA GLY A 69 0.61 17.03 8.14
C GLY A 69 0.99 17.07 9.62
N ASP A 70 1.90 16.22 10.08
CA ASP A 70 2.26 16.08 11.49
C ASP A 70 3.26 17.16 11.95
N VAL A 71 4.18 17.54 11.07
CA VAL A 71 5.29 18.45 11.37
C VAL A 71 5.15 19.78 10.63
N LEU A 72 4.71 19.72 9.38
CA LEU A 72 4.33 20.87 8.56
C LEU A 72 2.82 20.87 8.35
N ALA A 73 2.24 22.05 8.17
CA ALA A 73 0.83 22.15 7.83
C ALA A 73 0.54 21.35 6.56
N GLN A 74 -0.51 20.50 6.59
CA GLN A 74 -0.85 19.65 5.46
C GLN A 74 -1.11 20.48 4.20
N ASN A 75 -0.46 20.09 3.10
CA ASN A 75 -0.64 20.69 1.79
C ASN A 75 -0.59 19.61 0.73
N ILE A 76 -1.75 19.11 0.34
CA ILE A 76 -1.88 17.95 -0.57
C ILE A 76 -1.35 18.29 -1.97
N ASP A 77 -1.65 19.47 -2.49
CA ASP A 77 -1.22 19.87 -3.84
C ASP A 77 0.31 19.90 -3.94
N GLU A 78 0.96 20.52 -2.97
CA GLU A 78 2.40 20.60 -2.92
C GLU A 78 3.05 19.22 -2.63
N ALA A 79 2.42 18.42 -1.78
CA ALA A 79 2.85 17.03 -1.54
C ALA A 79 2.85 16.21 -2.82
N VAL A 80 1.76 16.26 -3.59
CA VAL A 80 1.65 15.54 -4.87
C VAL A 80 2.66 16.06 -5.90
N ARG A 81 2.87 17.37 -5.98
CA ARG A 81 3.87 17.98 -6.86
C ARG A 81 5.29 17.47 -6.56
N LEU A 82 5.68 17.50 -5.29
CA LEU A 82 7.01 17.07 -4.83
C LEU A 82 7.19 15.55 -4.96
N LEU A 83 6.17 14.77 -4.64
CA LEU A 83 6.21 13.31 -4.82
C LEU A 83 6.33 12.93 -6.31
N ASN A 84 5.63 13.65 -7.22
CA ASN A 84 5.80 13.47 -8.66
C ASN A 84 7.22 13.79 -9.12
N LEU A 85 7.81 14.89 -8.62
CA LEU A 85 9.20 15.24 -8.91
C LEU A 85 10.17 14.12 -8.49
N SER A 86 10.02 13.60 -7.27
CA SER A 86 10.84 12.51 -6.75
C SER A 86 10.64 11.20 -7.54
N ALA A 87 9.40 10.85 -7.86
CA ALA A 87 9.04 9.63 -8.58
C ALA A 87 9.56 9.65 -10.03
N SER A 88 9.48 10.80 -10.71
CA SER A 88 10.02 11.00 -12.07
C SER A 88 11.54 10.85 -12.11
N LYS A 89 12.23 11.18 -11.01
CA LYS A 89 13.67 10.95 -10.82
C LYS A 89 13.99 9.50 -10.41
N GLY A 90 13.01 8.60 -10.47
CA GLY A 90 13.20 7.16 -10.23
C GLY A 90 13.24 6.76 -8.76
N PHE A 91 12.72 7.54 -7.82
CA PHE A 91 12.72 7.15 -6.41
C PHE A 91 11.55 6.21 -6.08
N ALA A 92 11.82 4.93 -5.87
CA ALA A 92 10.80 3.89 -5.66
C ALA A 92 9.82 4.18 -4.50
N PRO A 93 10.24 4.72 -3.34
CA PRO A 93 9.27 5.09 -2.30
C PRO A 93 8.27 6.16 -2.75
N ALA A 94 8.68 7.14 -3.54
CA ALA A 94 7.79 8.16 -4.08
C ALA A 94 6.81 7.57 -5.11
N GLN A 95 7.30 6.70 -6.00
CA GLN A 95 6.48 5.96 -6.97
C GLN A 95 5.41 5.12 -6.27
N PHE A 96 5.78 4.42 -5.20
CA PHE A 96 4.84 3.63 -4.41
C PHE A 96 3.78 4.50 -3.71
N ILE A 97 4.17 5.62 -3.09
CA ILE A 97 3.20 6.54 -2.44
C ILE A 97 2.23 7.10 -3.47
N LEU A 98 2.71 7.57 -4.62
CA LEU A 98 1.84 8.06 -5.70
C LEU A 98 0.87 6.98 -6.19
N GLY A 99 1.36 5.76 -6.42
CA GLY A 99 0.50 4.64 -6.77
C GLY A 99 -0.61 4.42 -5.74
N ARG A 100 -0.29 4.49 -4.45
CA ARG A 100 -1.28 4.37 -3.37
C ARG A 100 -2.28 5.52 -3.32
N LEU A 101 -1.83 6.76 -3.48
CA LEU A 101 -2.70 7.95 -3.48
C LEU A 101 -3.71 7.89 -4.63
N LEU A 102 -3.24 7.60 -5.85
CA LEU A 102 -4.08 7.44 -7.02
C LEU A 102 -5.05 6.24 -6.90
N TYR A 103 -4.62 5.15 -6.24
CA TYR A 103 -5.47 3.99 -6.01
C TYR A 103 -6.60 4.27 -5.02
N LYS A 104 -6.30 5.00 -3.93
CA LYS A 104 -7.30 5.40 -2.94
C LYS A 104 -8.33 6.36 -3.52
N GLY A 105 -7.91 7.31 -4.36
CA GLY A 105 -8.79 8.30 -4.95
C GLY A 105 -9.42 9.29 -3.95
N GLU A 106 -8.85 9.40 -2.74
CA GLU A 106 -9.38 10.26 -1.66
C GLU A 106 -8.92 11.72 -1.80
N VAL A 107 -7.67 11.91 -2.16
CA VAL A 107 -7.02 13.23 -2.24
C VAL A 107 -6.65 13.63 -3.68
N VAL A 108 -6.53 12.66 -4.56
CA VAL A 108 -6.36 12.84 -6.01
C VAL A 108 -7.30 11.90 -6.74
N PRO A 109 -7.82 12.24 -7.93
CA PRO A 109 -8.71 11.37 -8.68
C PRO A 109 -8.09 10.01 -8.96
N LYS A 110 -8.89 8.95 -8.78
CA LYS A 110 -8.46 7.56 -9.04
C LYS A 110 -8.12 7.40 -10.53
N ASP A 111 -6.93 6.84 -10.82
CA ASP A 111 -6.46 6.53 -12.17
C ASP A 111 -5.69 5.21 -12.14
N ILE A 112 -6.40 4.12 -12.43
CA ILE A 112 -5.86 2.75 -12.32
C ILE A 112 -4.70 2.49 -13.27
N LYS A 113 -4.69 3.11 -14.45
CA LYS A 113 -3.58 2.93 -15.41
C LYS A 113 -2.30 3.56 -14.88
N LYS A 114 -2.38 4.80 -14.38
CA LYS A 114 -1.22 5.45 -13.73
C LYS A 114 -0.80 4.75 -12.45
N VAL A 115 -1.75 4.20 -11.69
CA VAL A 115 -1.43 3.35 -10.52
C VAL A 115 -0.55 2.18 -10.95
N ALA A 116 -0.97 1.42 -11.98
CA ALA A 116 -0.20 0.29 -12.47
C ALA A 116 1.20 0.71 -12.94
N GLU A 117 1.32 1.79 -13.70
CA GLU A 117 2.61 2.32 -14.17
C GLU A 117 3.56 2.67 -13.02
N TRP A 118 3.10 3.40 -12.00
CA TRP A 118 3.94 3.78 -10.88
C TRP A 118 4.35 2.58 -10.03
N LEU A 119 3.43 1.65 -9.80
CA LEU A 119 3.72 0.45 -9.02
C LEU A 119 4.67 -0.50 -9.75
N ASP A 120 4.54 -0.66 -11.07
CA ASP A 120 5.46 -1.45 -11.87
C ASP A 120 6.89 -0.88 -11.84
N ARG A 121 7.03 0.46 -11.93
CA ARG A 121 8.33 1.12 -11.80
C ARG A 121 8.97 0.90 -10.41
N ALA A 122 8.17 0.97 -9.36
CA ALA A 122 8.65 0.70 -8.01
C ALA A 122 8.97 -0.80 -7.78
N ALA A 123 8.16 -1.69 -8.34
CA ALA A 123 8.36 -3.14 -8.29
C ALA A 123 9.64 -3.57 -9.02
N ALA A 124 9.94 -2.95 -10.17
CA ALA A 124 11.20 -3.18 -10.91
C ALA A 124 12.45 -2.84 -10.07
N GLN A 125 12.32 -1.97 -9.07
CA GLN A 125 13.35 -1.64 -8.09
C GLN A 125 13.28 -2.54 -6.83
N LYS A 126 12.62 -3.70 -6.93
CA LYS A 126 12.47 -4.69 -5.86
C LYS A 126 11.72 -4.19 -4.61
N ASN A 127 10.83 -3.21 -4.78
CA ASN A 127 9.95 -2.80 -3.69
C ASN A 127 8.83 -3.85 -3.50
N PRO A 128 8.84 -4.65 -2.41
CA PRO A 128 7.89 -5.76 -2.24
C PRO A 128 6.44 -5.29 -2.07
N TYR A 129 6.24 -4.14 -1.45
CA TYR A 129 4.90 -3.58 -1.23
C TYR A 129 4.28 -3.07 -2.54
N ALA A 130 5.10 -2.43 -3.39
CA ALA A 130 4.67 -2.00 -4.72
C ALA A 130 4.34 -3.20 -5.60
N ALA A 131 5.20 -4.21 -5.61
CA ALA A 131 4.99 -5.43 -6.36
C ALA A 131 3.72 -6.18 -5.90
N TYR A 132 3.51 -6.30 -4.59
CA TYR A 132 2.27 -6.88 -4.05
C TYR A 132 1.02 -6.11 -4.47
N LEU A 133 1.05 -4.78 -4.36
CA LEU A 133 -0.09 -3.94 -4.73
C LEU A 133 -0.35 -3.98 -6.25
N ALA A 134 0.69 -3.98 -7.09
CA ALA A 134 0.58 -4.18 -8.54
C ALA A 134 -0.10 -5.51 -8.87
N GLY A 135 0.37 -6.60 -8.25
CA GLY A 135 -0.24 -7.92 -8.40
C GLY A 135 -1.72 -7.95 -8.03
N LYS A 136 -2.08 -7.29 -6.93
CA LYS A 136 -3.48 -7.15 -6.50
C LYS A 136 -4.31 -6.40 -7.54
N ILE A 137 -3.82 -5.30 -8.07
CA ILE A 137 -4.52 -4.47 -9.06
C ILE A 137 -4.71 -5.24 -10.37
N TYR A 138 -3.68 -5.88 -10.90
CA TYR A 138 -3.80 -6.74 -12.07
C TYR A 138 -4.73 -7.94 -11.88
N LEU A 139 -4.96 -8.35 -10.64
CA LEU A 139 -5.89 -9.44 -10.33
C LEU A 139 -7.35 -8.97 -10.24
N THR A 140 -7.60 -7.74 -9.78
CA THR A 140 -8.94 -7.29 -9.32
C THR A 140 -9.54 -6.13 -10.09
N GLU A 141 -8.75 -5.25 -10.72
CA GLU A 141 -9.25 -4.05 -11.40
C GLU A 141 -9.46 -4.34 -12.89
N ASP A 142 -10.71 -4.31 -13.36
CA ASP A 142 -11.08 -4.72 -14.72
C ASP A 142 -10.36 -3.95 -15.83
N GLU A 143 -10.04 -2.66 -15.59
CA GLU A 143 -9.35 -1.80 -16.56
C GLU A 143 -7.95 -2.29 -16.96
N VAL A 144 -7.27 -2.98 -16.07
CA VAL A 144 -5.87 -3.42 -16.25
C VAL A 144 -5.69 -4.91 -15.95
N LYS A 145 -6.79 -5.64 -15.82
CA LYS A 145 -6.79 -7.04 -15.42
C LYS A 145 -5.91 -7.89 -16.31
N ASP A 146 -4.92 -8.53 -15.69
CA ASP A 146 -3.95 -9.42 -16.38
C ASP A 146 -3.37 -10.41 -15.36
N ILE A 147 -3.81 -11.66 -15.43
CA ILE A 147 -3.37 -12.71 -14.50
C ILE A 147 -1.88 -13.00 -14.58
N GLN A 148 -1.27 -12.90 -15.78
CA GLN A 148 0.15 -13.16 -15.94
C GLN A 148 1.00 -12.05 -15.31
N LYS A 149 0.58 -10.79 -15.47
CA LYS A 149 1.21 -9.66 -14.77
C LYS A 149 1.00 -9.77 -13.27
N ALA A 150 -0.20 -10.16 -12.81
CA ALA A 150 -0.47 -10.38 -11.39
C ALA A 150 0.49 -11.41 -10.78
N ILE A 151 0.62 -12.59 -11.42
CA ILE A 151 1.54 -13.65 -10.97
C ILE A 151 2.99 -13.16 -10.94
N ARG A 152 3.43 -12.47 -12.00
CA ARG A 152 4.79 -11.92 -12.06
C ARG A 152 5.06 -10.95 -10.92
N SER A 153 4.14 -10.04 -10.68
CA SER A 153 4.25 -9.03 -9.61
C SER A 153 4.25 -9.69 -8.23
N PHE A 154 3.38 -10.68 -7.99
CA PHE A 154 3.39 -11.44 -6.74
C PHE A 154 4.68 -12.25 -6.56
N LYS A 155 5.28 -12.81 -7.63
CA LYS A 155 6.58 -13.49 -7.55
C LYS A 155 7.68 -12.52 -7.12
N ILE A 156 7.75 -11.33 -7.73
CA ILE A 156 8.70 -10.28 -7.32
C ILE A 156 8.51 -9.92 -5.84
N ALA A 157 7.28 -9.78 -5.38
CA ALA A 157 7.00 -9.48 -3.99
C ALA A 157 7.42 -10.61 -3.05
N ALA A 158 7.11 -11.86 -3.39
CA ALA A 158 7.46 -13.06 -2.63
C ALA A 158 8.98 -13.25 -2.52
N GLU A 159 9.72 -13.10 -3.62
CA GLU A 159 11.19 -13.14 -3.66
C GLU A 159 11.85 -12.08 -2.76
N ASN A 160 11.13 -11.01 -2.44
CA ASN A 160 11.56 -9.95 -1.54
C ASN A 160 10.86 -10.01 -0.16
N GLY A 161 10.38 -11.19 0.24
CA GLY A 161 9.91 -11.49 1.59
C GLY A 161 8.48 -11.03 1.91
N ASN A 162 7.62 -10.89 0.91
CA ASN A 162 6.22 -10.55 1.15
C ASN A 162 5.35 -11.81 1.29
N ASP A 163 5.03 -12.19 2.51
CA ASP A 163 4.22 -13.37 2.86
C ASP A 163 2.78 -13.31 2.33
N TYR A 164 2.21 -12.13 2.18
CA TYR A 164 0.89 -11.96 1.55
C TYR A 164 0.93 -12.26 0.06
N ALA A 165 2.03 -11.95 -0.64
CA ALA A 165 2.20 -12.30 -2.05
C ALA A 165 2.32 -13.82 -2.23
N GLU A 166 3.07 -14.49 -1.36
CA GLU A 166 3.18 -15.95 -1.32
C GLU A 166 1.78 -16.57 -1.13
N TYR A 167 1.02 -16.08 -0.15
CA TYR A 167 -0.35 -16.52 0.07
C TYR A 167 -1.24 -16.32 -1.16
N GLN A 168 -1.14 -15.18 -1.88
CA GLN A 168 -1.92 -14.95 -3.09
C GLN A 168 -1.52 -15.89 -4.24
N LEU A 169 -0.21 -16.16 -4.42
CA LEU A 169 0.26 -17.17 -5.38
C LEU A 169 -0.31 -18.55 -5.06
N GLY A 170 -0.25 -18.96 -3.80
CA GLY A 170 -0.83 -20.21 -3.35
C GLY A 170 -2.32 -20.30 -3.70
N LYS A 171 -3.09 -19.25 -3.48
CA LYS A 171 -4.51 -19.21 -3.86
C LYS A 171 -4.74 -19.27 -5.36
N ILE A 172 -3.97 -18.53 -6.15
CA ILE A 172 -4.12 -18.51 -7.62
C ILE A 172 -3.97 -19.91 -8.18
N TYR A 173 -2.92 -20.64 -7.79
CA TYR A 173 -2.68 -22.01 -8.23
C TYR A 173 -3.66 -23.03 -7.62
N LEU A 174 -4.10 -22.80 -6.37
CA LEU A 174 -5.08 -23.65 -5.71
C LEU A 174 -6.46 -23.60 -6.40
N TYR A 175 -6.92 -22.37 -6.73
CA TYR A 175 -8.23 -22.21 -7.37
C TYR A 175 -8.26 -22.65 -8.82
N GLY A 176 -7.17 -22.45 -9.55
CA GLY A 176 -7.09 -22.79 -10.97
C GLY A 176 -8.16 -22.11 -11.82
N LYS A 177 -8.57 -20.88 -11.46
CA LYS A 177 -9.65 -20.17 -12.18
C LYS A 177 -9.15 -19.54 -13.47
N ASP A 178 -8.07 -18.81 -13.38
CA ASP A 178 -7.49 -18.01 -14.48
C ASP A 178 -6.16 -18.61 -14.98
N VAL A 179 -5.69 -19.69 -14.33
CA VAL A 179 -4.54 -20.52 -14.70
C VAL A 179 -4.87 -21.98 -14.41
N PRO A 180 -4.22 -22.95 -15.04
CA PRO A 180 -4.37 -24.35 -14.68
C PRO A 180 -4.12 -24.56 -13.19
N ARG A 181 -4.98 -25.39 -12.56
CA ARG A 181 -4.82 -25.75 -11.15
C ARG A 181 -3.53 -26.56 -10.98
N ASP A 182 -2.71 -26.11 -10.02
CA ASP A 182 -1.47 -26.77 -9.65
C ASP A 182 -1.40 -26.84 -8.11
N THR A 183 -1.72 -28.01 -7.57
CA THR A 183 -1.80 -28.23 -6.13
C THR A 183 -0.43 -28.25 -5.47
N ASP A 184 0.60 -28.69 -6.17
CA ASP A 184 1.96 -28.78 -5.63
C ASP A 184 2.57 -27.38 -5.50
N THR A 185 2.47 -26.58 -6.58
CA THR A 185 2.86 -25.16 -6.54
C THR A 185 2.03 -24.38 -5.52
N ALA A 186 0.73 -24.65 -5.41
CA ALA A 186 -0.12 -24.01 -4.42
C ALA A 186 0.34 -24.30 -2.98
N MET A 187 0.62 -25.58 -2.68
CA MET A 187 1.09 -25.99 -1.34
C MET A 187 2.46 -25.41 -1.02
N TYR A 188 3.37 -25.39 -2.00
CA TYR A 188 4.68 -24.76 -1.84
C TYR A 188 4.56 -23.30 -1.37
N TYR A 189 3.80 -22.47 -2.09
CA TYR A 189 3.64 -21.07 -1.72
C TYR A 189 2.85 -20.87 -0.41
N LEU A 190 1.85 -21.71 -0.14
CA LEU A 190 1.11 -21.64 1.12
C LEU A 190 1.98 -22.01 2.32
N GLN A 191 2.84 -23.04 2.20
CA GLN A 191 3.77 -23.43 3.26
C GLN A 191 4.79 -22.33 3.51
N LEU A 192 5.37 -21.77 2.45
CA LEU A 192 6.32 -20.67 2.53
C LEU A 192 5.71 -19.45 3.24
N ALA A 193 4.47 -19.08 2.85
CA ALA A 193 3.76 -18.00 3.50
C ALA A 193 3.50 -18.26 5.00
N ALA A 194 3.14 -19.51 5.36
CA ALA A 194 2.92 -19.89 6.75
C ALA A 194 4.21 -19.86 7.58
N GLU A 195 5.34 -20.28 7.00
CA GLU A 195 6.67 -20.21 7.61
C GLU A 195 7.10 -18.76 7.85
N HIS A 196 6.74 -17.84 6.95
CA HIS A 196 6.96 -16.40 7.12
C HIS A 196 5.91 -15.71 8.01
N GLY A 197 5.02 -16.47 8.66
CA GLY A 197 4.09 -16.00 9.67
C GLY A 197 2.70 -15.60 9.15
N ASN A 198 2.38 -15.89 7.90
CA ASN A 198 1.04 -15.62 7.36
C ASN A 198 0.01 -16.55 7.95
N GLN A 199 -0.80 -16.03 8.87
CA GLN A 199 -1.84 -16.80 9.56
C GLN A 199 -2.93 -17.33 8.63
N TYR A 200 -3.26 -16.61 7.55
CA TYR A 200 -4.25 -17.05 6.57
C TYR A 200 -3.78 -18.28 5.79
N ALA A 201 -2.48 -18.34 5.45
CA ALA A 201 -1.90 -19.51 4.82
C ALA A 201 -1.90 -20.71 5.75
N ALA A 202 -1.51 -20.53 7.02
CA ALA A 202 -1.54 -21.59 8.01
C ALA A 202 -2.94 -22.16 8.23
N GLN A 203 -3.95 -21.29 8.37
CA GLN A 203 -5.36 -21.70 8.49
C GLN A 203 -5.85 -22.46 7.25
N LEU A 204 -5.44 -22.00 6.06
CA LEU A 204 -5.81 -22.67 4.82
C LEU A 204 -5.21 -24.07 4.72
N ILE A 205 -3.91 -24.20 5.00
CA ILE A 205 -3.24 -25.51 5.03
C ILE A 205 -3.93 -26.45 6.03
N HIS A 206 -4.24 -25.94 7.23
CA HIS A 206 -4.96 -26.73 8.25
C HIS A 206 -6.31 -27.20 7.71
N SER A 207 -7.10 -26.32 7.09
CA SER A 207 -8.41 -26.68 6.54
C SER A 207 -8.32 -27.71 5.42
N ILE A 208 -7.28 -27.64 4.59
CA ILE A 208 -7.00 -28.62 3.53
C ILE A 208 -6.71 -30.00 4.16
N ARG A 209 -5.88 -30.04 5.21
CA ARG A 209 -5.49 -31.29 5.88
C ARG A 209 -6.66 -31.96 6.63
N VAL A 210 -7.44 -31.17 7.37
CA VAL A 210 -8.55 -31.69 8.20
C VAL A 210 -9.70 -32.21 7.34
N ASN A 211 -10.04 -31.51 6.28
CA ASN A 211 -11.18 -31.87 5.44
C ASN A 211 -10.86 -32.96 4.40
N GLY A 212 -9.59 -33.33 4.22
CA GLY A 212 -9.16 -34.35 3.25
C GLY A 212 -9.61 -34.08 1.80
N ASN A 213 -10.24 -32.92 1.59
CA ASN A 213 -10.90 -32.57 0.33
C ASN A 213 -10.59 -31.12 -0.05
N TRP A 214 -9.83 -30.93 -1.11
CA TRP A 214 -9.50 -29.64 -1.68
C TRP A 214 -10.74 -28.79 -2.00
N THR A 215 -11.83 -29.44 -2.39
CA THR A 215 -13.08 -28.76 -2.76
C THR A 215 -13.71 -28.08 -1.55
N ALA A 216 -13.71 -28.75 -0.38
CA ALA A 216 -14.21 -28.17 0.87
C ALA A 216 -13.31 -27.00 1.35
N ALA A 217 -12.00 -27.12 1.24
CA ALA A 217 -11.07 -26.05 1.57
C ALA A 217 -11.28 -24.81 0.67
N ILE A 218 -11.46 -25.01 -0.63
CA ILE A 218 -11.79 -23.93 -1.58
C ILE A 218 -13.13 -23.28 -1.24
N ALA A 219 -14.16 -24.07 -0.87
CA ALA A 219 -15.46 -23.54 -0.47
C ALA A 219 -15.36 -22.71 0.82
N SER A 220 -14.60 -23.17 1.81
CA SER A 220 -14.34 -22.44 3.06
C SER A 220 -13.65 -21.09 2.81
N LEU A 221 -12.65 -21.06 1.91
CA LEU A 221 -11.97 -19.82 1.52
C LEU A 221 -12.88 -18.82 0.82
N ARG A 222 -13.74 -19.29 -0.09
CA ARG A 222 -14.73 -18.43 -0.76
C ARG A 222 -15.66 -17.79 0.27
N LEU A 223 -16.08 -18.56 1.29
CA LEU A 223 -16.92 -18.07 2.38
C LEU A 223 -16.18 -17.03 3.22
N LEU A 224 -14.94 -17.30 3.64
CA LEU A 224 -14.11 -16.37 4.40
C LEU A 224 -13.84 -15.09 3.62
N GLY A 225 -13.52 -15.18 2.32
CA GLY A 225 -13.33 -14.02 1.45
C GLY A 225 -14.61 -13.20 1.26
N HIS A 226 -15.79 -13.85 1.27
CA HIS A 226 -17.07 -13.15 1.21
C HIS A 226 -17.35 -12.43 2.53
N MET A 227 -17.13 -13.08 3.66
CA MET A 227 -17.27 -12.49 4.99
C MET A 227 -16.31 -11.31 5.20
N ALA A 228 -15.04 -11.46 4.80
CA ALA A 228 -14.07 -10.38 4.90
C ALA A 228 -14.48 -9.13 4.09
N ARG A 229 -15.02 -9.32 2.88
CA ARG A 229 -15.59 -8.22 2.08
C ARG A 229 -16.78 -7.54 2.75
N ILE A 230 -17.66 -8.32 3.36
CA ILE A 230 -18.82 -7.78 4.10
C ILE A 230 -18.33 -6.92 5.27
N ILE A 231 -17.36 -7.41 6.04
CA ILE A 231 -16.78 -6.68 7.17
C ILE A 231 -16.07 -5.41 6.69
N GLN A 232 -15.28 -5.51 5.63
CA GLN A 232 -14.55 -4.35 5.07
C GLN A 232 -15.53 -3.27 4.58
N ASN A 233 -16.57 -3.66 3.83
CA ASN A 233 -17.59 -2.73 3.37
C ASN A 233 -18.33 -2.08 4.56
N ARG A 234 -18.59 -2.84 5.62
CA ARG A 234 -19.21 -2.32 6.84
C ARG A 234 -18.34 -1.25 7.50
N LEU A 235 -17.04 -1.53 7.66
CA LEU A 235 -16.08 -0.59 8.25
C LEU A 235 -15.91 0.67 7.39
N GLU A 236 -15.95 0.54 6.06
CA GLU A 236 -15.88 1.68 5.14
C GLU A 236 -17.17 2.52 5.19
N ASP A 237 -18.35 1.89 5.27
CA ASP A 237 -19.63 2.58 5.42
C ASP A 237 -19.70 3.32 6.77
N GLU A 238 -19.24 2.70 7.87
CA GLU A 238 -19.14 3.33 9.20
C GLU A 238 -18.18 4.54 9.19
N ARG A 239 -17.01 4.42 8.54
CA ARG A 239 -16.06 5.54 8.38
C ARG A 239 -16.62 6.71 7.56
N ARG A 240 -17.50 6.43 6.60
CA ARG A 240 -18.15 7.43 5.75
C ARG A 240 -19.45 7.98 6.34
N GLY A 241 -19.82 7.58 7.55
CA GLY A 241 -21.10 7.94 8.17
C GLY A 241 -22.33 7.50 7.38
N ARG A 242 -22.18 6.48 6.52
CA ARG A 242 -23.25 5.94 5.69
C ARG A 242 -23.88 4.75 6.38
N GLU A 243 -25.21 4.71 6.37
CA GLU A 243 -25.95 3.53 6.82
C GLU A 243 -25.58 2.32 5.92
N ASN A 244 -25.14 1.24 6.55
CA ASN A 244 -24.66 0.06 5.86
C ASN A 244 -25.70 -0.48 4.87
N SER A 245 -25.28 -0.72 3.63
CA SER A 245 -26.16 -1.24 2.57
C SER A 245 -26.79 -2.60 2.90
N ILE A 246 -26.12 -3.41 3.76
CA ILE A 246 -26.60 -4.70 4.23
C ILE A 246 -27.69 -4.47 5.28
N ASP A 247 -27.50 -3.55 6.22
CA ASP A 247 -28.49 -3.24 7.24
C ASP A 247 -29.76 -2.64 6.61
N ARG A 248 -29.63 -1.83 5.56
CA ARG A 248 -30.79 -1.34 4.78
C ARG A 248 -31.54 -2.49 4.10
N LYS A 249 -30.84 -3.42 3.44
CA LYS A 249 -31.45 -4.57 2.78
C LYS A 249 -32.12 -5.52 3.80
N LEU A 250 -31.48 -5.70 4.96
CA LEU A 250 -32.00 -6.55 6.03
C LEU A 250 -33.23 -5.92 6.66
N ARG A 251 -33.19 -4.63 7.01
CA ARG A 251 -34.34 -3.88 7.54
C ARG A 251 -35.52 -3.92 6.55
N ARG A 252 -35.27 -3.66 5.29
CA ARG A 252 -36.30 -3.74 4.25
C ARG A 252 -36.95 -5.14 4.18
N LYS A 253 -36.13 -6.22 4.20
CA LYS A 253 -36.65 -7.59 4.25
C LYS A 253 -37.43 -7.92 5.53
N ILE A 254 -37.01 -7.36 6.67
CA ILE A 254 -37.72 -7.50 7.94
C ILE A 254 -39.04 -6.76 7.88
N GLU A 255 -39.07 -5.55 7.32
CA GLU A 255 -40.31 -4.76 7.14
C GLU A 255 -41.28 -5.45 6.16
N GLU A 256 -40.78 -5.93 5.01
CA GLU A 256 -41.56 -6.70 4.04
C GLU A 256 -42.18 -7.95 4.70
N LYS A 257 -41.43 -8.69 5.56
CA LYS A 257 -41.94 -9.82 6.31
C LYS A 257 -42.96 -9.43 7.39
N LYS A 258 -42.75 -8.33 8.11
CA LYS A 258 -43.71 -7.82 9.10
C LYS A 258 -45.02 -7.40 8.43
N GLN A 259 -44.95 -6.75 7.27
CA GLN A 259 -46.13 -6.38 6.48
C GLN A 259 -46.89 -7.63 5.97
N ALA A 260 -46.15 -8.66 5.48
CA ALA A 260 -46.74 -9.89 5.00
C ALA A 260 -47.38 -10.71 6.14
N GLN A 261 -46.95 -10.54 7.39
CA GLN A 261 -47.50 -11.22 8.57
C GLN A 261 -48.57 -10.41 9.30
N GLY A 262 -48.99 -9.25 8.76
CA GLY A 262 -50.02 -8.41 9.35
C GLY A 262 -49.67 -7.78 10.70
N LEU A 263 -48.39 -7.80 11.08
CA LEU A 263 -47.88 -7.17 12.29
C LEU A 263 -47.66 -5.68 12.03
N LYS A 264 -48.71 -4.86 12.16
CA LYS A 264 -48.60 -3.40 12.26
C LYS A 264 -48.11 -3.05 13.67
N GLN A 265 -47.23 -2.01 13.72
CA GLN A 265 -46.87 -1.32 14.95
C GLN A 265 -48.08 -0.78 15.65
#